data_51247bfa5ae8e457a47eb8cb2a9b25eb
#
_entry.id   51247bfa5ae8e457a47eb8cb2a9b25eb
#
_cell.length_a   1.000
_cell.length_b   1.000
_cell.length_c   1.000
_cell.angle_alpha   90.00
_cell.angle_beta   90.00
_cell.angle_gamma   90.00
#
_symmetry.space_group_name_H-M   'P 1'
#
loop_
_entity.id
_entity.type
_entity.pdbx_description
1 polymer ?
#
loop_
_entity_poly.entity_id
_entity_poly.type
_entity_poly.pdbx_seq_one_letter_code
_entity_poly.pdbx_strand_id
1 'polypeptide(L)'
;MSTAPAGSPRAPSRVTRPELLSRLDAQPRVRLGHFPTPLESVPRLSAALGGPRILVKRDDMTGLAFGGNKTRTLEYVLGDLLRRDPEVLVTGANIQSNWSRQAAAAAAKLGIPIVLVLRNTELPEIQGNVLLDFWLGADVRFVDEPDITLVVAERLDKIVDELRAAGRRAFKIDPWAPSAALGYVAMVPELMAQCEAAGIAPTCIWTAAAGPTQSGLVLGSKALGWDVHVSGIAPIAWAGASMAARTAESADLAARVLGLGVTVSEAEIDTDDRFIGPGYARPSEAGLEAMRLVARTEGLLLDPVYTGKAMAGLMAAIREGRLTSADTVVFVHTGGLPAVFAYRDAILEMAMENDGDPET
;
A
#
# COMPACT_ATOMS: atom_id res chain seq x y z
N MET A 1 24.63 -49.45 15.62
CA MET A 1 24.41 -48.33 14.74
C MET A 1 23.46 -47.38 15.43
N SER A 2 23.99 -46.30 16.00
CA SER A 2 23.22 -45.32 16.77
C SER A 2 22.76 -44.21 15.79
N THR A 3 21.45 -44.10 15.61
CA THR A 3 20.83 -43.01 14.84
C THR A 3 20.76 -41.76 15.73
N ALA A 4 21.54 -40.73 15.36
CA ALA A 4 21.43 -39.43 15.99
C ALA A 4 20.03 -38.84 15.78
N PRO A 5 19.43 -38.18 16.79
CA PRO A 5 18.12 -37.56 16.62
C PRO A 5 18.21 -36.38 15.64
N ALA A 6 17.23 -36.31 14.72
CA ALA A 6 17.05 -35.18 13.82
C ALA A 6 16.90 -33.89 14.65
N GLY A 7 17.76 -32.92 14.39
CA GLY A 7 17.74 -31.64 15.08
C GLY A 7 16.39 -30.94 14.94
N SER A 8 15.84 -30.48 16.05
CA SER A 8 14.65 -29.65 16.11
C SER A 8 14.83 -28.45 15.17
N PRO A 9 13.79 -28.00 14.45
CA PRO A 9 13.86 -26.81 13.61
C PRO A 9 14.33 -25.64 14.47
N ARG A 10 15.44 -25.03 14.08
CA ARG A 10 16.02 -23.87 14.73
C ARG A 10 14.95 -22.75 14.69
N ALA A 11 14.58 -22.21 15.85
CA ALA A 11 13.69 -21.07 15.91
C ALA A 11 14.22 -19.98 14.96
N PRO A 12 13.36 -19.33 14.17
CA PRO A 12 13.80 -18.29 13.22
C PRO A 12 14.63 -17.25 13.95
N SER A 13 15.81 -16.94 13.41
CA SER A 13 16.74 -16.00 14.03
C SER A 13 16.14 -14.61 13.97
N ARG A 14 15.59 -14.13 15.10
CA ARG A 14 15.15 -12.77 15.26
C ARG A 14 16.34 -11.83 15.17
N VAL A 15 16.18 -10.72 14.45
CA VAL A 15 17.18 -9.64 14.42
C VAL A 15 16.78 -8.55 15.40
N THR A 16 17.75 -7.81 15.91
CA THR A 16 17.50 -6.61 16.73
C THR A 16 17.08 -5.43 15.85
N ARG A 17 16.40 -4.44 16.45
CA ARG A 17 16.02 -3.22 15.72
C ARG A 17 17.23 -2.50 15.09
N PRO A 18 18.37 -2.29 15.78
CA PRO A 18 19.56 -1.72 15.16
C PRO A 18 20.12 -2.53 14.00
N GLU A 19 20.12 -3.87 14.09
CA GLU A 19 20.56 -4.74 13.00
C GLU A 19 19.67 -4.63 11.76
N LEU A 20 18.33 -4.61 11.95
CA LEU A 20 17.38 -4.42 10.85
C LEU A 20 17.59 -3.07 10.17
N LEU A 21 17.72 -2.00 10.96
CA LEU A 21 17.97 -0.65 10.45
C LEU A 21 19.30 -0.59 9.67
N SER A 22 20.36 -1.19 10.19
CA SER A 22 21.66 -1.27 9.51
C SER A 22 21.58 -2.01 8.16
N ARG A 23 20.78 -3.09 8.07
CA ARG A 23 20.57 -3.82 6.82
C ARG A 23 19.75 -3.03 5.81
N LEU A 24 18.76 -2.26 6.28
CA LEU A 24 17.97 -1.36 5.46
C LEU A 24 18.79 -0.17 4.94
N ASP A 25 19.64 0.40 5.78
CA ASP A 25 20.52 1.52 5.40
C ASP A 25 21.61 1.11 4.39
N ALA A 26 21.98 -0.17 4.37
CA ALA A 26 22.88 -0.73 3.37
C ALA A 26 22.24 -0.91 1.97
N GLN A 27 20.90 -0.81 1.87
CA GLN A 27 20.21 -0.93 0.58
C GLN A 27 20.20 0.40 -0.18
N PRO A 28 20.31 0.36 -1.51
CA PRO A 28 20.14 1.54 -2.34
C PRO A 28 18.80 2.22 -2.06
N ARG A 29 18.83 3.52 -1.76
CA ARG A 29 17.63 4.27 -1.44
C ARG A 29 17.73 5.71 -1.92
N VAL A 30 16.69 6.23 -2.56
CA VAL A 30 16.53 7.65 -2.89
C VAL A 30 15.53 8.30 -1.95
N ARG A 31 15.82 9.49 -1.45
CA ARG A 31 14.92 10.21 -0.53
C ARG A 31 13.85 10.96 -1.30
N LEU A 32 12.60 10.51 -1.18
CA LEU A 32 11.45 11.08 -1.88
C LEU A 32 10.44 11.71 -0.92
N GLY A 33 10.24 11.10 0.24
CA GLY A 33 9.21 11.47 1.20
C GLY A 33 9.72 12.02 2.53
N HIS A 34 8.75 12.36 3.40
CA HIS A 34 8.97 12.82 4.76
C HIS A 34 8.65 11.70 5.75
N PHE A 35 9.64 11.30 6.53
CA PHE A 35 9.54 10.23 7.54
C PHE A 35 10.23 10.66 8.84
N PRO A 36 9.74 10.22 10.01
CA PRO A 36 8.56 9.37 10.21
C PRO A 36 7.25 10.09 9.88
N THR A 37 6.25 9.35 9.38
CA THR A 37 4.89 9.90 9.24
C THR A 37 4.20 9.90 10.61
N PRO A 38 3.21 10.80 10.86
CA PRO A 38 2.53 10.85 12.15
C PRO A 38 1.80 9.55 12.50
N LEU A 39 1.68 9.27 13.81
CA LEU A 39 0.76 8.30 14.39
C LEU A 39 -0.25 9.08 15.24
N GLU A 40 -1.51 9.11 14.82
CA GLU A 40 -2.57 9.94 15.39
C GLU A 40 -3.63 9.08 16.08
N SER A 41 -4.13 9.51 17.23
CA SER A 41 -5.29 8.90 17.88
C SER A 41 -6.58 9.45 17.27
N VAL A 42 -7.57 8.58 17.04
CA VAL A 42 -8.87 8.90 16.46
C VAL A 42 -10.01 8.51 17.43
N PRO A 43 -10.15 9.27 18.54
CA PRO A 43 -11.02 8.89 19.65
C PRO A 43 -12.51 8.96 19.31
N ARG A 44 -12.93 9.88 18.44
CA ARG A 44 -14.35 10.01 18.03
C ARG A 44 -14.77 8.84 17.13
N LEU A 45 -13.87 8.38 16.24
CA LEU A 45 -14.09 7.17 15.45
C LEU A 45 -14.15 5.94 16.35
N SER A 46 -13.20 5.79 17.29
CA SER A 46 -13.21 4.69 18.25
C SER A 46 -14.50 4.64 19.06
N ALA A 47 -14.98 5.79 19.54
CA ALA A 47 -16.24 5.90 20.28
C ALA A 47 -17.46 5.58 19.40
N ALA A 48 -17.49 6.07 18.16
CA ALA A 48 -18.60 5.83 17.24
C ALA A 48 -18.74 4.34 16.88
N LEU A 49 -17.63 3.60 16.82
CA LEU A 49 -17.61 2.17 16.52
C LEU A 49 -17.85 1.29 17.76
N GLY A 50 -17.72 1.84 18.97
CA GLY A 50 -17.94 1.09 20.23
C GLY A 50 -16.98 -0.11 20.41
N GLY A 51 -15.82 -0.08 19.77
CA GLY A 51 -14.88 -1.19 19.71
C GLY A 51 -13.48 -0.85 20.23
N PRO A 52 -12.42 -1.22 19.51
CA PRO A 52 -11.04 -1.04 19.92
C PRO A 52 -10.63 0.44 19.97
N ARG A 53 -9.53 0.70 20.68
CA ARG A 53 -8.79 1.95 20.49
C ARG A 53 -8.17 1.96 19.09
N ILE A 54 -8.47 2.98 18.30
CA ILE A 54 -7.94 3.11 16.94
C ILE A 54 -6.94 4.26 16.87
N LEU A 55 -5.81 3.99 16.23
CA LEU A 55 -4.82 4.98 15.82
C LEU A 55 -4.67 4.93 14.31
N VAL A 56 -4.30 6.04 13.70
CA VAL A 56 -4.04 6.14 12.26
C VAL A 56 -2.58 6.46 12.01
N LYS A 57 -1.90 5.57 11.30
CA LYS A 57 -0.56 5.83 10.76
C LYS A 57 -0.72 6.58 9.45
N ARG A 58 -0.30 7.85 9.43
CA ARG A 58 -0.59 8.84 8.39
C ARG A 58 0.37 8.74 7.20
N ASP A 59 0.39 7.59 6.53
CA ASP A 59 1.20 7.43 5.32
C ASP A 59 0.62 8.18 4.09
N ASP A 60 -0.60 8.71 4.19
CA ASP A 60 -1.11 9.75 3.30
C ASP A 60 -0.26 11.03 3.33
N MET A 61 0.47 11.30 4.42
CA MET A 61 1.31 12.49 4.62
C MET A 61 2.79 12.28 4.26
N THR A 62 3.13 11.31 3.43
CA THR A 62 4.52 11.10 2.98
C THR A 62 5.06 12.23 2.10
N GLY A 63 4.23 13.15 1.64
CA GLY A 63 4.60 14.42 1.03
C GLY A 63 4.70 14.42 -0.50
N LEU A 64 5.22 13.38 -1.15
CA LEU A 64 5.43 13.34 -2.60
C LEU A 64 4.08 13.37 -3.36
N ALA A 65 3.78 14.49 -4.02
CA ALA A 65 2.58 14.72 -4.82
C ALA A 65 1.30 14.16 -4.13
N PHE A 66 0.86 14.78 -3.04
CA PHE A 66 -0.22 14.34 -2.15
C PHE A 66 0.06 13.09 -1.33
N GLY A 67 1.31 12.61 -1.27
CA GLY A 67 1.69 11.50 -0.41
C GLY A 67 1.08 10.14 -0.76
N GLY A 68 1.24 9.21 0.15
CA GLY A 68 0.74 7.83 0.05
C GLY A 68 1.84 6.78 0.18
N ASN A 69 1.42 5.54 0.36
CA ASN A 69 2.29 4.37 0.62
C ASN A 69 3.34 4.12 -0.48
N LYS A 70 3.06 4.52 -1.70
CA LYS A 70 3.96 4.23 -2.84
C LYS A 70 5.29 5.00 -2.73
N THR A 71 5.33 6.12 -2.01
CA THR A 71 6.57 6.85 -1.71
C THR A 71 7.58 5.95 -1.00
N ARG A 72 7.15 5.18 0.03
CA ARG A 72 8.05 4.25 0.74
C ARG A 72 8.62 3.17 -0.18
N THR A 73 7.78 2.60 -1.02
CA THR A 73 8.17 1.58 -2.01
C THR A 73 9.13 2.17 -3.06
N LEU A 74 8.79 3.33 -3.63
CA LEU A 74 9.56 3.97 -4.69
C LEU A 74 10.95 4.39 -4.22
N GLU A 75 11.15 4.76 -2.96
CA GLU A 75 12.48 5.10 -2.44
C GLU A 75 13.49 3.97 -2.62
N TYR A 76 13.11 2.72 -2.43
CA TYR A 76 13.99 1.56 -2.59
C TYR A 76 14.02 1.05 -4.04
N VAL A 77 12.88 0.97 -4.70
CA VAL A 77 12.81 0.49 -6.10
C VAL A 77 13.60 1.41 -7.02
N LEU A 78 13.43 2.73 -6.88
CA LEU A 78 14.19 3.70 -7.67
C LEU A 78 15.65 3.80 -7.20
N GLY A 79 15.92 3.64 -5.90
CA GLY A 79 17.29 3.56 -5.40
C GLY A 79 18.10 2.48 -6.09
N ASP A 80 17.51 1.31 -6.32
CA ASP A 80 18.16 0.21 -7.06
C ASP A 80 18.26 0.52 -8.57
N LEU A 81 17.21 1.07 -9.19
CA LEU A 81 17.22 1.42 -10.62
C LEU A 81 18.23 2.53 -10.96
N LEU A 82 18.40 3.53 -10.10
CA LEU A 82 19.34 4.63 -10.33
C LEU A 82 20.80 4.17 -10.47
N ARG A 83 21.18 3.04 -9.90
CA ARG A 83 22.51 2.44 -10.09
C ARG A 83 22.77 2.02 -11.54
N ARG A 84 21.73 1.91 -12.34
CA ARG A 84 21.78 1.50 -13.76
C ARG A 84 21.72 2.69 -14.70
N ASP A 85 21.79 3.92 -14.16
CA ASP A 85 21.79 5.19 -14.89
C ASP A 85 20.63 5.29 -15.92
N PRO A 86 19.35 5.24 -15.47
CA PRO A 86 18.19 5.24 -16.36
C PRO A 86 18.02 6.59 -17.07
N GLU A 87 17.76 6.56 -18.38
CA GLU A 87 17.38 7.75 -19.17
C GLU A 87 15.87 7.87 -19.37
N VAL A 88 15.15 6.77 -19.22
CA VAL A 88 13.68 6.75 -19.30
C VAL A 88 13.15 5.69 -18.34
N LEU A 89 12.14 6.05 -17.58
CA LEU A 89 11.38 5.13 -16.74
C LEU A 89 10.06 4.76 -17.41
N VAL A 90 9.60 3.53 -17.22
CA VAL A 90 8.34 3.06 -17.80
C VAL A 90 7.57 2.33 -16.71
N THR A 91 6.29 2.66 -16.52
CA THR A 91 5.39 1.93 -15.64
C THR A 91 3.94 2.08 -16.10
N GLY A 92 3.00 1.39 -15.43
CA GLY A 92 1.60 1.50 -15.80
C GLY A 92 0.68 0.89 -14.77
N ALA A 93 -0.58 1.25 -14.87
CA ALA A 93 -1.68 0.75 -14.04
C ALA A 93 -3.05 1.24 -14.55
N ASN A 94 -4.06 1.25 -13.69
CA ASN A 94 -5.36 1.87 -13.96
C ASN A 94 -5.24 3.41 -14.00
N ILE A 95 -6.14 4.08 -14.71
CA ILE A 95 -6.19 5.55 -14.90
C ILE A 95 -6.18 6.35 -13.58
N GLN A 96 -6.75 5.83 -12.49
CA GLN A 96 -6.71 6.48 -11.17
C GLN A 96 -5.67 5.84 -10.22
N SER A 97 -4.55 5.41 -10.77
CA SER A 97 -3.49 4.75 -10.02
C SER A 97 -2.68 5.71 -9.15
N ASN A 98 -2.67 5.47 -7.84
CA ASN A 98 -1.77 6.13 -6.92
C ASN A 98 -0.29 5.76 -7.14
N TRP A 99 -0.03 4.59 -7.75
CA TRP A 99 1.31 4.16 -8.14
C TRP A 99 1.84 5.01 -9.28
N SER A 100 1.07 5.16 -10.36
CA SER A 100 1.47 5.93 -11.55
C SER A 100 1.77 7.39 -11.17
N ARG A 101 0.87 8.04 -10.41
CA ARG A 101 1.06 9.42 -9.96
C ARG A 101 2.34 9.59 -9.13
N GLN A 102 2.59 8.72 -8.15
CA GLN A 102 3.77 8.87 -7.31
C GLN A 102 5.05 8.50 -8.08
N ALA A 103 4.99 7.56 -9.04
CA ALA A 103 6.10 7.27 -9.94
C ALA A 103 6.42 8.46 -10.86
N ALA A 104 5.39 9.12 -11.44
CA ALA A 104 5.55 10.34 -12.21
C ALA A 104 6.18 11.46 -11.37
N ALA A 105 5.71 11.66 -10.15
CA ALA A 105 6.26 12.65 -9.24
C ALA A 105 7.73 12.36 -8.84
N ALA A 106 8.06 11.11 -8.62
CA ALA A 106 9.43 10.70 -8.33
C ALA A 106 10.34 10.92 -9.54
N ALA A 107 9.88 10.55 -10.73
CA ALA A 107 10.59 10.77 -11.99
C ALA A 107 10.85 12.27 -12.25
N ALA A 108 9.82 13.12 -12.08
CA ALA A 108 9.95 14.57 -12.20
C ALA A 108 10.97 15.13 -11.19
N LYS A 109 10.91 14.70 -9.91
CA LYS A 109 11.86 15.12 -8.87
C LYS A 109 13.30 14.69 -9.17
N LEU A 110 13.49 13.56 -9.87
CA LEU A 110 14.80 13.03 -10.26
C LEU A 110 15.28 13.56 -11.62
N GLY A 111 14.45 14.31 -12.35
CA GLY A 111 14.78 14.80 -13.69
C GLY A 111 14.83 13.71 -14.76
N ILE A 112 14.12 12.59 -14.57
CA ILE A 112 14.12 11.45 -15.49
C ILE A 112 12.76 11.38 -16.19
N PRO A 113 12.69 11.38 -17.53
CA PRO A 113 11.45 11.17 -18.27
C PRO A 113 10.77 9.86 -17.90
N ILE A 114 9.43 9.88 -17.85
CA ILE A 114 8.62 8.68 -17.57
C ILE A 114 7.51 8.49 -18.59
N VAL A 115 7.33 7.25 -19.02
CA VAL A 115 6.18 6.80 -19.81
C VAL A 115 5.22 6.06 -18.90
N LEU A 116 3.95 6.46 -18.91
CA LEU A 116 2.87 5.81 -18.16
C LEU A 116 1.90 5.14 -19.14
N VAL A 117 1.72 3.82 -18.99
CA VAL A 117 0.67 3.09 -19.70
C VAL A 117 -0.52 2.95 -18.76
N LEU A 118 -1.60 3.66 -19.06
CA LEU A 118 -2.78 3.73 -18.23
C LEU A 118 -3.97 3.03 -18.91
N ARG A 119 -4.56 2.09 -18.19
CA ARG A 119 -5.80 1.46 -18.61
C ARG A 119 -6.95 2.45 -18.38
N ASN A 120 -7.61 2.84 -19.46
CA ASN A 120 -8.79 3.70 -19.43
C ASN A 120 -10.04 2.83 -19.59
N THR A 121 -10.81 2.65 -18.53
CA THR A 121 -11.95 1.74 -18.59
C THR A 121 -13.30 2.36 -18.33
N GLU A 122 -13.41 3.43 -17.56
CA GLU A 122 -14.75 3.84 -17.11
C GLU A 122 -14.88 5.31 -16.69
N LEU A 123 -13.81 6.08 -16.69
CA LEU A 123 -13.88 7.48 -16.27
C LEU A 123 -13.71 8.40 -17.50
N PRO A 124 -14.79 9.06 -17.94
CA PRO A 124 -14.77 9.85 -19.18
C PRO A 124 -13.96 11.13 -19.07
N GLU A 125 -13.63 11.57 -17.86
CA GLU A 125 -12.97 12.84 -17.62
C GLU A 125 -11.54 12.67 -17.13
N ILE A 126 -10.64 13.55 -17.60
CA ILE A 126 -9.28 13.65 -17.11
C ILE A 126 -9.29 14.45 -15.81
N GLN A 127 -9.28 13.73 -14.69
CA GLN A 127 -9.29 14.30 -13.34
C GLN A 127 -8.56 13.37 -12.35
N GLY A 128 -8.41 13.79 -11.10
CA GLY A 128 -7.75 12.98 -10.08
C GLY A 128 -6.30 12.67 -10.39
N ASN A 129 -5.90 11.40 -10.26
CA ASN A 129 -4.52 10.98 -10.47
C ASN A 129 -4.02 11.22 -11.91
N VAL A 130 -4.83 10.91 -12.93
CA VAL A 130 -4.40 11.07 -14.34
C VAL A 130 -4.18 12.53 -14.71
N LEU A 131 -4.95 13.47 -14.18
CA LEU A 131 -4.68 14.89 -14.36
C LEU A 131 -3.30 15.28 -13.82
N LEU A 132 -2.97 14.73 -12.65
CA LEU A 132 -1.66 14.98 -12.03
C LEU A 132 -0.52 14.31 -12.82
N ASP A 133 -0.74 13.15 -13.42
CA ASP A 133 0.24 12.49 -14.28
C ASP A 133 0.66 13.39 -15.45
N PHE A 134 -0.31 14.02 -16.13
CA PHE A 134 -0.03 15.03 -17.18
C PHE A 134 0.69 16.25 -16.62
N TRP A 135 0.23 16.77 -15.48
CA TRP A 135 0.82 17.95 -14.86
C TRP A 135 2.27 17.72 -14.40
N LEU A 136 2.60 16.49 -14.02
CA LEU A 136 3.95 16.04 -13.66
C LEU A 136 4.85 15.78 -14.89
N GLY A 137 4.33 15.94 -16.10
CA GLY A 137 5.09 15.84 -17.34
C GLY A 137 5.31 14.40 -17.82
N ALA A 138 4.49 13.44 -17.40
CA ALA A 138 4.56 12.08 -17.87
C ALA A 138 4.05 11.95 -19.33
N ASP A 139 4.72 11.11 -20.14
CA ASP A 139 4.19 10.63 -21.44
C ASP A 139 3.11 9.58 -21.15
N VAL A 140 1.84 10.03 -21.14
CA VAL A 140 0.69 9.18 -20.81
C VAL A 140 0.14 8.52 -22.07
N ARG A 141 0.11 7.18 -22.07
CA ARG A 141 -0.42 6.33 -23.15
C ARG A 141 -1.58 5.51 -22.63
N PHE A 142 -2.76 5.71 -23.22
CA PHE A 142 -3.96 4.95 -22.83
C PHE A 142 -4.03 3.61 -23.59
N VAL A 143 -4.51 2.60 -22.86
CA VAL A 143 -4.86 1.30 -23.41
C VAL A 143 -6.29 0.96 -22.99
N ASP A 144 -7.08 0.47 -23.96
CA ASP A 144 -8.45 0.02 -23.74
C ASP A 144 -8.45 -1.52 -23.74
N GLU A 145 -8.21 -2.10 -22.59
CA GLU A 145 -8.04 -3.54 -22.41
C GLU A 145 -8.79 -4.01 -21.15
N PRO A 146 -9.55 -5.11 -21.22
CA PRO A 146 -10.35 -5.57 -20.08
C PRO A 146 -9.51 -6.08 -18.90
N ASP A 147 -8.32 -6.65 -19.14
CA ASP A 147 -7.46 -7.19 -18.10
C ASP A 147 -6.23 -6.29 -17.84
N ILE A 148 -6.18 -5.71 -16.63
CA ILE A 148 -5.09 -4.83 -16.22
C ILE A 148 -3.76 -5.55 -15.99
N THR A 149 -3.79 -6.87 -15.72
CA THR A 149 -2.63 -7.55 -15.17
C THR A 149 -1.67 -8.06 -16.24
N LEU A 150 -2.18 -8.61 -17.34
CA LEU A 150 -1.37 -9.22 -18.40
C LEU A 150 -1.01 -8.21 -19.49
N VAL A 151 -1.98 -7.45 -19.96
CA VAL A 151 -1.80 -6.60 -21.14
C VAL A 151 -0.95 -5.36 -20.82
N VAL A 152 -1.11 -4.78 -19.64
CA VAL A 152 -0.23 -3.67 -19.22
C VAL A 152 1.22 -4.15 -19.13
N ALA A 153 1.47 -5.36 -18.64
CA ALA A 153 2.83 -5.91 -18.54
C ALA A 153 3.48 -6.07 -19.93
N GLU A 154 2.78 -6.67 -20.88
CA GLU A 154 3.27 -6.85 -22.27
C GLU A 154 3.51 -5.51 -22.98
N ARG A 155 2.61 -4.54 -22.80
CA ARG A 155 2.77 -3.19 -23.36
C ARG A 155 3.97 -2.47 -22.78
N LEU A 156 4.21 -2.60 -21.46
CA LEU A 156 5.37 -2.01 -20.82
C LEU A 156 6.67 -2.61 -21.36
N ASP A 157 6.74 -3.93 -21.50
CA ASP A 157 7.93 -4.60 -22.03
C ASP A 157 8.20 -4.18 -23.48
N LYS A 158 7.16 -4.11 -24.32
CA LYS A 158 7.27 -3.61 -25.70
C LYS A 158 7.80 -2.18 -25.76
N ILE A 159 7.30 -1.26 -24.94
CA ILE A 159 7.78 0.13 -24.90
C ILE A 159 9.24 0.20 -24.43
N VAL A 160 9.61 -0.59 -23.44
CA VAL A 160 11.01 -0.65 -22.98
C VAL A 160 11.91 -1.16 -24.10
N ASP A 161 11.50 -2.19 -24.85
CA ASP A 161 12.30 -2.73 -25.95
C ASP A 161 12.40 -1.73 -27.12
N GLU A 162 11.33 -1.04 -27.48
CA GLU A 162 11.33 0.03 -28.49
C GLU A 162 12.30 1.15 -28.11
N LEU A 163 12.27 1.60 -26.86
CA LEU A 163 13.17 2.64 -26.37
C LEU A 163 14.63 2.18 -26.35
N ARG A 164 14.89 0.92 -25.98
CA ARG A 164 16.24 0.34 -26.02
C ARG A 164 16.75 0.17 -27.44
N ALA A 165 15.90 -0.24 -28.37
CA ALA A 165 16.26 -0.30 -29.78
C ALA A 165 16.61 1.07 -30.37
N ALA A 166 16.01 2.15 -29.81
CA ALA A 166 16.36 3.53 -30.12
C ALA A 166 17.60 4.05 -29.35
N GLY A 167 18.35 3.17 -28.68
CA GLY A 167 19.59 3.51 -27.96
C GLY A 167 19.40 4.14 -26.57
N ARG A 168 18.17 4.13 -26.01
CA ARG A 168 17.90 4.71 -24.70
C ARG A 168 18.03 3.66 -23.58
N ARG A 169 18.58 4.06 -22.44
CA ARG A 169 18.59 3.20 -21.22
C ARG A 169 17.21 3.29 -20.52
N ALA A 170 16.27 2.50 -21.04
CA ALA A 170 14.92 2.45 -20.54
C ALA A 170 14.73 1.30 -19.54
N PHE A 171 14.03 1.58 -18.43
CA PHE A 171 13.75 0.58 -17.37
C PHE A 171 12.32 0.63 -16.89
N LYS A 172 11.75 -0.57 -16.70
CA LYS A 172 10.44 -0.73 -16.07
C LYS A 172 10.56 -0.53 -14.55
N ILE A 173 9.69 0.30 -13.98
CA ILE A 173 9.51 0.37 -12.52
C ILE A 173 8.48 -0.68 -12.15
N ASP A 174 8.93 -1.71 -11.44
CA ASP A 174 8.08 -2.83 -11.01
C ASP A 174 7.60 -2.62 -9.57
N PRO A 175 6.28 -2.51 -9.31
CA PRO A 175 5.73 -2.39 -7.97
C PRO A 175 5.95 -3.64 -7.09
N TRP A 176 6.33 -4.76 -7.70
CA TRP A 176 6.61 -6.03 -7.04
C TRP A 176 8.11 -6.39 -7.05
N ALA A 177 8.99 -5.45 -7.39
CA ALA A 177 10.44 -5.67 -7.32
C ALA A 177 10.87 -6.22 -5.95
N PRO A 178 11.95 -6.99 -5.86
CA PRO A 178 12.43 -7.55 -4.59
C PRO A 178 12.64 -6.51 -3.48
N SER A 179 12.99 -5.28 -3.85
CA SER A 179 13.17 -4.16 -2.93
C SER A 179 11.85 -3.42 -2.57
N ALA A 180 10.73 -3.76 -3.21
CA ALA A 180 9.49 -3.00 -3.08
C ALA A 180 8.90 -3.00 -1.66
N ALA A 181 9.03 -4.11 -0.92
CA ALA A 181 8.51 -4.21 0.44
C ALA A 181 9.42 -3.55 1.50
N LEU A 182 10.67 -3.19 1.17
CA LEU A 182 11.64 -2.66 2.13
C LEU A 182 11.17 -1.37 2.81
N GLY A 183 10.43 -0.53 2.09
CA GLY A 183 9.86 0.69 2.66
C GLY A 183 8.89 0.43 3.81
N TYR A 184 8.15 -0.69 3.76
CA TYR A 184 7.26 -1.12 4.84
C TYR A 184 7.94 -1.98 5.89
N VAL A 185 9.01 -2.69 5.55
CA VAL A 185 9.91 -3.26 6.57
C VAL A 185 10.51 -2.14 7.41
N ALA A 186 10.93 -1.02 6.80
CA ALA A 186 11.46 0.16 7.49
C ALA A 186 10.41 0.90 8.35
N MET A 187 9.12 0.83 7.97
CA MET A 187 8.05 1.41 8.76
C MET A 187 7.85 0.70 10.10
N VAL A 188 8.14 -0.60 10.20
CA VAL A 188 7.92 -1.36 11.44
C VAL A 188 8.73 -0.82 12.62
N PRO A 189 10.07 -0.67 12.55
CA PRO A 189 10.84 -0.07 13.65
C PRO A 189 10.46 1.41 13.92
N GLU A 190 10.02 2.15 12.89
CA GLU A 190 9.48 3.51 13.03
C GLU A 190 8.20 3.51 13.88
N LEU A 191 7.24 2.64 13.54
CA LEU A 191 5.97 2.51 14.25
C LEU A 191 6.17 2.00 15.68
N MET A 192 7.05 1.01 15.89
CA MET A 192 7.40 0.52 17.22
C MET A 192 7.91 1.65 18.12
N ALA A 193 8.83 2.50 17.60
CA ALA A 193 9.36 3.63 18.36
C ALA A 193 8.28 4.66 18.72
N GLN A 194 7.33 4.92 17.81
CA GLN A 194 6.20 5.82 18.07
C GLN A 194 5.23 5.23 19.10
N CYS A 195 4.95 3.94 19.04
CA CYS A 195 4.11 3.25 20.02
C CYS A 195 4.77 3.24 21.41
N GLU A 196 6.06 2.95 21.49
CA GLU A 196 6.83 2.99 22.74
C GLU A 196 6.81 4.39 23.37
N ALA A 197 7.08 5.42 22.57
CA ALA A 197 7.07 6.82 23.05
C ALA A 197 5.69 7.26 23.55
N ALA A 198 4.61 6.70 22.99
CA ALA A 198 3.23 6.99 23.38
C ALA A 198 2.69 6.06 24.48
N GLY A 199 3.46 5.05 24.93
CA GLY A 199 2.99 4.03 25.89
C GLY A 199 1.87 3.16 25.33
N ILE A 200 1.91 2.83 24.04
CA ILE A 200 0.87 2.07 23.31
C ILE A 200 1.41 0.71 22.91
N ALA A 201 0.63 -0.33 23.15
CA ALA A 201 0.88 -1.69 22.68
C ALA A 201 -0.22 -2.10 21.70
N PRO A 202 -0.03 -1.92 20.37
CA PRO A 202 -1.04 -2.33 19.40
C PRO A 202 -1.12 -3.85 19.32
N THR A 203 -2.36 -4.37 19.23
CA THR A 203 -2.63 -5.80 19.01
C THR A 203 -2.75 -6.12 17.52
N CYS A 204 -3.12 -5.10 16.70
CA CYS A 204 -3.33 -5.28 15.28
C CYS A 204 -2.86 -4.07 14.46
N ILE A 205 -2.28 -4.34 13.29
CA ILE A 205 -2.07 -3.37 12.20
C ILE A 205 -3.06 -3.72 11.08
N TRP A 206 -3.83 -2.72 10.62
CA TRP A 206 -4.86 -2.88 9.60
C TRP A 206 -4.53 -2.06 8.37
N THR A 207 -4.55 -2.67 7.18
CA THR A 207 -4.13 -2.00 5.94
C THR A 207 -4.86 -2.49 4.71
N ALA A 208 -4.83 -1.71 3.63
CA ALA A 208 -5.20 -2.20 2.31
C ALA A 208 -4.10 -3.12 1.76
N ALA A 209 -4.48 -4.35 1.36
CA ALA A 209 -3.58 -5.37 0.81
C ALA A 209 -3.58 -5.35 -0.72
N ALA A 210 -2.84 -4.43 -1.32
CA ALA A 210 -2.80 -4.27 -2.79
C ALA A 210 -1.37 -4.14 -3.33
N GLY A 211 -0.39 -4.68 -2.63
CA GLY A 211 1.00 -4.57 -3.00
C GLY A 211 1.91 -4.86 -1.81
N PRO A 212 3.18 -4.47 -1.89
CA PRO A 212 4.21 -4.81 -0.91
C PRO A 212 4.03 -4.15 0.47
N THR A 213 2.94 -3.41 0.69
CA THR A 213 2.64 -2.78 2.00
C THR A 213 2.48 -3.83 3.08
N GLN A 214 1.54 -4.75 2.93
CA GLN A 214 1.32 -5.82 3.90
C GLN A 214 2.53 -6.74 4.00
N SER A 215 3.18 -7.07 2.87
CA SER A 215 4.40 -7.88 2.84
C SER A 215 5.49 -7.35 3.76
N GLY A 216 5.76 -6.06 3.68
CA GLY A 216 6.79 -5.40 4.50
C GLY A 216 6.41 -5.34 5.97
N LEU A 217 5.14 -5.08 6.29
CA LEU A 217 4.63 -5.06 7.67
C LEU A 217 4.74 -6.45 8.33
N VAL A 218 4.31 -7.50 7.64
CA VAL A 218 4.40 -8.89 8.14
C VAL A 218 5.86 -9.30 8.32
N LEU A 219 6.70 -9.08 7.30
CA LEU A 219 8.11 -9.44 7.36
C LEU A 219 8.85 -8.70 8.49
N GLY A 220 8.66 -7.38 8.58
CA GLY A 220 9.32 -6.56 9.60
C GLY A 220 8.91 -6.95 11.01
N SER A 221 7.61 -7.18 11.26
CA SER A 221 7.10 -7.65 12.55
C SER A 221 7.66 -9.00 12.92
N LYS A 222 7.65 -9.96 11.97
CA LYS A 222 8.20 -11.30 12.18
C LYS A 222 9.71 -11.27 12.46
N ALA A 223 10.48 -10.50 11.69
CA ALA A 223 11.93 -10.40 11.84
C ALA A 223 12.34 -9.81 13.20
N LEU A 224 11.59 -8.82 13.70
CA LEU A 224 11.81 -8.20 15.00
C LEU A 224 11.17 -8.98 16.16
N GLY A 225 10.33 -9.98 15.87
CA GLY A 225 9.55 -10.68 16.87
C GLY A 225 8.54 -9.77 17.59
N TRP A 226 8.01 -8.80 16.88
CA TRP A 226 6.94 -7.94 17.38
C TRP A 226 5.62 -8.70 17.32
N ASP A 227 5.01 -8.91 18.49
CA ASP A 227 3.75 -9.65 18.62
C ASP A 227 2.58 -8.72 18.28
N VAL A 228 2.34 -8.55 16.98
CA VAL A 228 1.25 -7.77 16.43
C VAL A 228 0.67 -8.50 15.22
N HIS A 229 -0.65 -8.59 15.15
CA HIS A 229 -1.34 -9.17 14.02
C HIS A 229 -1.40 -8.17 12.86
N VAL A 230 -1.12 -8.59 11.62
CA VAL A 230 -1.19 -7.73 10.43
C VAL A 230 -2.32 -8.19 9.53
N SER A 231 -3.44 -7.47 9.55
CA SER A 231 -4.63 -7.76 8.76
C SER A 231 -4.69 -6.87 7.51
N GLY A 232 -4.94 -7.47 6.36
CA GLY A 232 -5.04 -6.80 5.08
C GLY A 232 -6.41 -6.97 4.42
N ILE A 233 -6.94 -5.91 3.84
CA ILE A 233 -8.15 -5.96 3.04
C ILE A 233 -7.78 -5.89 1.56
N ALA A 234 -8.10 -6.93 0.80
CA ALA A 234 -7.85 -6.98 -0.63
C ALA A 234 -8.83 -6.06 -1.39
N PRO A 235 -8.37 -5.06 -2.14
CA PRO A 235 -9.23 -4.21 -2.95
C PRO A 235 -9.49 -4.78 -4.35
N ILE A 236 -8.79 -5.86 -4.71
CA ILE A 236 -8.79 -6.49 -6.04
C ILE A 236 -8.65 -8.00 -5.91
N ALA A 237 -9.34 -8.73 -6.77
CA ALA A 237 -9.08 -10.14 -7.02
C ALA A 237 -8.04 -10.28 -8.15
N TRP A 238 -7.05 -11.15 -7.96
CA TRP A 238 -6.04 -11.45 -8.97
C TRP A 238 -6.34 -12.78 -9.67
N ALA A 239 -6.19 -12.80 -10.98
CA ALA A 239 -6.24 -14.05 -11.71
C ALA A 239 -5.01 -14.93 -11.40
N GLY A 240 -5.24 -16.21 -11.10
CA GLY A 240 -4.19 -17.21 -10.99
C GLY A 240 -3.41 -17.31 -9.67
N ALA A 241 -3.54 -16.35 -8.75
CA ALA A 241 -2.93 -16.44 -7.43
C ALA A 241 -3.74 -15.66 -6.38
N SER A 242 -3.76 -16.13 -5.14
CA SER A 242 -4.36 -15.38 -4.04
C SER A 242 -3.53 -14.13 -3.70
N MET A 243 -4.17 -13.11 -3.13
CA MET A 243 -3.43 -11.95 -2.61
C MET A 243 -2.46 -12.38 -1.51
N ALA A 244 -2.84 -13.36 -0.68
CA ALA A 244 -2.00 -13.89 0.38
C ALA A 244 -0.72 -14.54 -0.18
N ALA A 245 -0.83 -15.37 -1.23
CA ALA A 245 0.33 -15.97 -1.89
C ALA A 245 1.30 -14.92 -2.44
N ARG A 246 0.79 -13.90 -3.14
CA ARG A 246 1.61 -12.79 -3.67
C ARG A 246 2.26 -11.95 -2.58
N THR A 247 1.56 -11.75 -1.47
CA THR A 247 2.06 -11.02 -0.31
C THR A 247 3.20 -11.80 0.35
N ALA A 248 3.05 -13.11 0.51
CA ALA A 248 4.09 -14.00 1.06
C ALA A 248 5.33 -14.03 0.15
N GLU A 249 5.15 -14.19 -1.16
CA GLU A 249 6.25 -14.16 -2.14
C GLU A 249 7.03 -12.84 -2.07
N SER A 250 6.34 -11.70 -2.04
CA SER A 250 6.97 -10.38 -1.92
C SER A 250 7.72 -10.21 -0.60
N ALA A 251 7.20 -10.74 0.50
CA ALA A 251 7.88 -10.74 1.80
C ALA A 251 9.17 -11.58 1.75
N ASP A 252 9.13 -12.77 1.15
CA ASP A 252 10.29 -13.64 1.01
C ASP A 252 11.38 -13.05 0.09
N LEU A 253 10.97 -12.35 -0.99
CA LEU A 253 11.91 -11.61 -1.84
C LEU A 253 12.63 -10.53 -1.01
N ALA A 254 11.91 -9.74 -0.24
CA ALA A 254 12.48 -8.71 0.63
C ALA A 254 13.35 -9.31 1.74
N ALA A 255 12.97 -10.46 2.32
CA ALA A 255 13.79 -11.16 3.31
C ALA A 255 15.15 -11.58 2.73
N ARG A 256 15.18 -12.08 1.48
CA ARG A 256 16.41 -12.40 0.77
C ARG A 256 17.29 -11.16 0.53
N VAL A 257 16.69 -10.06 0.09
CA VAL A 257 17.41 -8.78 -0.13
C VAL A 257 18.09 -8.32 1.16
N LEU A 258 17.40 -8.42 2.30
CA LEU A 258 17.94 -8.01 3.61
C LEU A 258 18.82 -9.08 4.27
N GLY A 259 18.97 -10.26 3.69
CA GLY A 259 19.69 -11.37 4.31
C GLY A 259 19.07 -11.82 5.64
N LEU A 260 17.75 -11.72 5.77
CA LEU A 260 17.02 -12.20 6.94
C LEU A 260 16.85 -13.71 6.87
N GLY A 261 17.09 -14.40 7.98
CA GLY A 261 16.92 -15.85 8.10
C GLY A 261 15.46 -16.27 8.37
N VAL A 262 14.48 -15.49 7.91
CA VAL A 262 13.05 -15.74 8.09
C VAL A 262 12.37 -15.88 6.73
N THR A 263 11.35 -16.73 6.67
CA THR A 263 10.43 -16.88 5.53
C THR A 263 9.02 -16.56 5.99
N VAL A 264 8.17 -16.15 5.06
CA VAL A 264 6.74 -15.88 5.29
C VAL A 264 5.93 -16.80 4.39
N SER A 265 5.13 -17.67 4.99
CA SER A 265 4.22 -18.55 4.25
C SER A 265 2.89 -17.88 3.95
N GLU A 266 2.17 -18.37 2.94
CA GLU A 266 0.82 -17.89 2.62
C GLU A 266 -0.13 -18.02 3.81
N ALA A 267 -0.01 -19.09 4.60
CA ALA A 267 -0.85 -19.31 5.78
C ALA A 267 -0.64 -18.27 6.91
N GLU A 268 0.44 -17.52 6.89
CA GLU A 268 0.72 -16.45 7.85
C GLU A 268 0.18 -15.08 7.38
N ILE A 269 -0.36 -15.01 6.18
CA ILE A 269 -0.93 -13.78 5.63
C ILE A 269 -2.43 -13.76 5.87
N ASP A 270 -2.87 -12.84 6.72
CA ASP A 270 -4.29 -12.56 6.92
C ASP A 270 -4.75 -11.53 5.89
N THR A 271 -5.49 -11.98 4.88
CA THR A 271 -6.08 -11.13 3.84
C THR A 271 -7.55 -11.46 3.66
N ASP A 272 -8.43 -10.45 3.82
CA ASP A 272 -9.88 -10.55 3.64
C ASP A 272 -10.27 -9.93 2.28
N ASP A 273 -10.90 -10.70 1.41
CA ASP A 273 -11.34 -10.31 0.07
C ASP A 273 -12.84 -9.97 -0.03
N ARG A 274 -13.59 -10.10 1.06
CA ARG A 274 -15.04 -9.81 1.13
C ARG A 274 -15.39 -8.37 0.78
N PHE A 275 -14.42 -7.45 0.88
CA PHE A 275 -14.61 -6.00 0.69
C PHE A 275 -14.19 -5.48 -0.68
N ILE A 276 -13.90 -6.35 -1.64
CA ILE A 276 -13.64 -5.98 -3.04
C ILE A 276 -14.83 -5.20 -3.63
N GLY A 277 -16.05 -5.58 -3.21
CA GLY A 277 -17.29 -4.97 -3.69
C GLY A 277 -17.54 -5.27 -5.18
N PRO A 278 -18.04 -4.28 -5.97
CA PRO A 278 -18.34 -4.49 -7.40
C PRO A 278 -17.11 -4.80 -8.26
N GLY A 279 -15.91 -4.57 -7.73
CA GLY A 279 -14.65 -4.84 -8.40
C GLY A 279 -13.56 -3.83 -8.07
N TYR A 280 -12.40 -4.02 -8.73
CA TYR A 280 -11.28 -3.10 -8.61
C TYR A 280 -11.62 -1.72 -9.21
N ALA A 281 -11.17 -0.66 -8.53
CA ALA A 281 -11.41 0.73 -8.90
C ALA A 281 -12.90 1.13 -8.94
N ARG A 282 -13.80 0.32 -8.36
CA ARG A 282 -15.21 0.65 -8.19
C ARG A 282 -15.50 0.89 -6.71
N PRO A 283 -16.15 2.01 -6.33
CA PRO A 283 -16.62 2.24 -4.98
C PRO A 283 -17.57 1.11 -4.54
N SER A 284 -17.57 0.79 -3.26
CA SER A 284 -18.55 -0.08 -2.63
C SER A 284 -19.33 0.74 -1.59
N GLU A 285 -20.59 0.40 -1.38
CA GLU A 285 -21.45 1.06 -0.39
C GLU A 285 -20.79 1.08 0.99
N ALA A 286 -20.34 -0.07 1.48
CA ALA A 286 -19.61 -0.18 2.76
C ALA A 286 -18.33 0.69 2.80
N GLY A 287 -17.62 0.82 1.67
CA GLY A 287 -16.46 1.69 1.56
C GLY A 287 -16.81 3.17 1.65
N LEU A 288 -17.89 3.60 0.98
CA LEU A 288 -18.40 4.98 1.03
C LEU A 288 -18.94 5.32 2.42
N GLU A 289 -19.67 4.40 3.07
CA GLU A 289 -20.11 4.54 4.47
C GLU A 289 -18.91 4.78 5.40
N ALA A 290 -17.88 3.96 5.27
CA ALA A 290 -16.66 4.08 6.06
C ALA A 290 -15.94 5.42 5.82
N MET A 291 -15.82 5.85 4.56
CA MET A 291 -15.26 7.16 4.21
C MET A 291 -16.02 8.30 4.86
N ARG A 292 -17.35 8.27 4.78
CA ARG A 292 -18.23 9.28 5.40
C ARG A 292 -18.08 9.33 6.91
N LEU A 293 -18.07 8.16 7.57
CA LEU A 293 -17.90 8.08 9.03
C LEU A 293 -16.56 8.69 9.46
N VAL A 294 -15.47 8.29 8.83
CA VAL A 294 -14.13 8.80 9.17
C VAL A 294 -14.01 10.30 8.91
N ALA A 295 -14.56 10.79 7.79
CA ALA A 295 -14.55 12.21 7.47
C ALA A 295 -15.34 13.04 8.52
N ARG A 296 -16.53 12.59 8.92
CA ARG A 296 -17.39 13.31 9.86
C ARG A 296 -16.94 13.22 11.32
N THR A 297 -16.22 12.16 11.69
CA THR A 297 -15.69 12.01 13.06
C THR A 297 -14.33 12.65 13.26
N GLU A 298 -13.41 12.49 12.31
CA GLU A 298 -12.01 12.85 12.50
C GLU A 298 -11.47 13.88 11.48
N GLY A 299 -12.25 14.27 10.47
CA GLY A 299 -11.79 15.15 9.40
C GLY A 299 -10.72 14.49 8.48
N LEU A 300 -10.61 13.17 8.51
CA LEU A 300 -9.70 12.40 7.67
C LEU A 300 -10.40 11.95 6.39
N LEU A 301 -9.73 12.09 5.25
CA LEU A 301 -10.30 11.75 3.94
C LEU A 301 -9.69 10.45 3.41
N LEU A 302 -10.49 9.38 3.39
CA LEU A 302 -10.15 8.11 2.78
C LEU A 302 -10.47 8.13 1.28
N ASP A 303 -9.89 7.19 0.52
CA ASP A 303 -10.20 6.99 -0.89
C ASP A 303 -11.18 5.82 -1.11
N PRO A 304 -11.99 5.82 -2.19
CA PRO A 304 -13.02 4.80 -2.39
C PRO A 304 -12.48 3.46 -2.91
N VAL A 305 -11.21 3.40 -3.35
CA VAL A 305 -10.62 2.22 -3.97
C VAL A 305 -9.90 1.33 -2.97
N TYR A 306 -9.16 1.93 -2.03
CA TYR A 306 -8.27 1.22 -1.11
C TYR A 306 -8.63 1.46 0.35
N THR A 307 -8.47 2.68 0.83
CA THR A 307 -8.57 2.98 2.27
C THR A 307 -10.00 2.94 2.78
N GLY A 308 -10.99 3.31 1.96
CA GLY A 308 -12.39 3.15 2.30
C GLY A 308 -12.78 1.68 2.46
N LYS A 309 -12.37 0.82 1.52
CA LYS A 309 -12.60 -0.64 1.62
C LYS A 309 -11.87 -1.25 2.82
N ALA A 310 -10.64 -0.82 3.08
CA ALA A 310 -9.89 -1.27 4.24
C ALA A 310 -10.58 -0.88 5.56
N MET A 311 -11.10 0.33 5.65
CA MET A 311 -11.86 0.79 6.82
C MET A 311 -13.21 0.05 6.95
N ALA A 312 -13.90 -0.23 5.84
CA ALA A 312 -15.11 -1.05 5.87
C ALA A 312 -14.84 -2.45 6.45
N GLY A 313 -13.70 -3.06 6.09
CA GLY A 313 -13.27 -4.33 6.67
C GLY A 313 -13.00 -4.23 8.18
N LEU A 314 -12.37 -3.15 8.64
CA LEU A 314 -12.14 -2.88 10.06
C LEU A 314 -13.47 -2.73 10.82
N MET A 315 -14.41 -1.95 10.26
CA MET A 315 -15.74 -1.75 10.84
C MET A 315 -16.51 -3.08 10.93
N ALA A 316 -16.42 -3.92 9.91
CA ALA A 316 -17.04 -5.25 9.94
C ALA A 316 -16.39 -6.15 10.99
N ALA A 317 -15.07 -6.15 11.13
CA ALA A 317 -14.37 -6.92 12.16
C ALA A 317 -14.82 -6.53 13.58
N ILE A 318 -15.09 -5.25 13.82
CA ILE A 318 -15.64 -4.75 15.08
C ILE A 318 -17.09 -5.24 15.26
N ARG A 319 -17.96 -5.08 14.26
CA ARG A 319 -19.36 -5.52 14.30
C ARG A 319 -19.49 -7.04 14.49
N GLU A 320 -18.56 -7.82 13.94
CA GLU A 320 -18.47 -9.28 14.07
C GLU A 320 -17.85 -9.73 15.41
N GLY A 321 -17.41 -8.80 16.26
CA GLY A 321 -16.78 -9.10 17.55
C GLY A 321 -15.37 -9.71 17.44
N ARG A 322 -14.74 -9.65 16.27
CA ARG A 322 -13.34 -10.07 16.06
C ARG A 322 -12.33 -9.09 16.66
N LEU A 323 -12.71 -7.83 16.76
CA LEU A 323 -12.00 -6.78 17.46
C LEU A 323 -12.91 -6.19 18.53
N THR A 324 -12.37 -6.01 19.72
CA THR A 324 -13.11 -5.60 20.93
C THR A 324 -12.45 -4.38 21.60
N SER A 325 -13.03 -3.89 22.68
CA SER A 325 -12.47 -2.81 23.49
C SER A 325 -11.13 -3.17 24.17
N ALA A 326 -10.75 -4.47 24.18
CA ALA A 326 -9.44 -4.91 24.67
C ALA A 326 -8.34 -4.72 23.64
N ASP A 327 -8.70 -4.48 22.37
CA ASP A 327 -7.75 -4.35 21.29
C ASP A 327 -7.31 -2.89 21.08
N THR A 328 -6.11 -2.75 20.53
CA THR A 328 -5.59 -1.49 20.01
C THR A 328 -5.15 -1.67 18.57
N VAL A 329 -5.79 -0.98 17.65
CA VAL A 329 -5.58 -1.12 16.21
C VAL A 329 -4.84 0.07 15.66
N VAL A 330 -3.80 -0.17 14.87
CA VAL A 330 -3.17 0.86 14.02
C VAL A 330 -3.67 0.69 12.60
N PHE A 331 -4.52 1.59 12.15
CA PHE A 331 -4.95 1.67 10.76
C PHE A 331 -3.91 2.43 9.93
N VAL A 332 -3.37 1.80 8.89
CA VAL A 332 -2.42 2.45 7.98
C VAL A 332 -3.19 3.19 6.89
N HIS A 333 -3.24 4.51 6.99
CA HIS A 333 -3.84 5.36 5.96
C HIS A 333 -2.87 5.48 4.78
N THR A 334 -3.06 4.65 3.77
CA THR A 334 -2.13 4.52 2.63
C THR A 334 -2.24 5.64 1.59
N GLY A 335 -3.08 6.64 1.80
CA GLY A 335 -3.27 7.78 0.89
C GLY A 335 -4.46 7.57 -0.05
N GLY A 336 -4.37 8.13 -1.26
CA GLY A 336 -5.41 7.97 -2.30
C GLY A 336 -6.24 9.22 -2.55
N LEU A 337 -6.01 10.33 -1.85
CA LEU A 337 -6.82 11.54 -1.90
C LEU A 337 -7.18 12.04 -3.31
N PRO A 338 -6.25 12.11 -4.30
CA PRO A 338 -6.62 12.60 -5.64
C PRO A 338 -7.72 11.79 -6.32
N ALA A 339 -7.82 10.49 -6.04
CA ALA A 339 -8.88 9.64 -6.62
C ALA A 339 -10.28 10.05 -6.16
N VAL A 340 -10.44 10.67 -4.98
CA VAL A 340 -11.73 11.13 -4.46
C VAL A 340 -12.48 11.99 -5.48
N PHE A 341 -11.77 12.90 -6.16
CA PHE A 341 -12.37 13.80 -7.14
C PHE A 341 -12.85 13.09 -8.41
N ALA A 342 -12.26 11.96 -8.76
CA ALA A 342 -12.68 11.15 -9.89
C ALA A 342 -13.93 10.29 -9.60
N TYR A 343 -14.32 10.15 -8.34
CA TYR A 343 -15.49 9.42 -7.90
C TYR A 343 -16.56 10.34 -7.28
N ARG A 344 -16.56 11.61 -7.72
CA ARG A 344 -17.44 12.68 -7.20
C ARG A 344 -18.89 12.25 -7.09
N ASP A 345 -19.45 11.66 -8.13
CA ASP A 345 -20.89 11.38 -8.19
C ASP A 345 -21.30 10.33 -7.16
N ALA A 346 -20.56 9.23 -7.02
CA ALA A 346 -20.81 8.22 -5.98
C ALA A 346 -20.67 8.78 -4.56
N ILE A 347 -19.74 9.71 -4.35
CA ILE A 347 -19.53 10.36 -3.04
C ILE A 347 -20.66 11.33 -2.73
N LEU A 348 -21.15 12.10 -3.73
CA LEU A 348 -22.27 13.02 -3.55
C LEU A 348 -23.57 12.27 -3.29
N GLU A 349 -23.85 11.20 -4.04
CA GLU A 349 -25.01 10.34 -3.81
C GLU A 349 -25.02 9.84 -2.36
N MET A 350 -23.95 9.23 -1.87
CA MET A 350 -23.82 8.80 -0.48
C MET A 350 -23.94 9.94 0.53
N ALA A 351 -23.47 11.15 0.21
CA ALA A 351 -23.57 12.29 1.11
C ALA A 351 -25.00 12.84 1.22
N MET A 352 -25.76 12.80 0.11
CA MET A 352 -27.13 13.36 0.01
C MET A 352 -28.21 12.41 0.52
N GLU A 353 -28.02 11.09 0.45
CA GLU A 353 -28.98 10.08 0.92
C GLU A 353 -29.32 10.17 2.41
N ASN A 354 -28.55 10.87 3.23
CA ASN A 354 -28.70 10.93 4.68
C ASN A 354 -28.94 12.33 5.26
N ASP A 355 -29.05 13.37 4.43
CA ASP A 355 -29.43 14.70 4.88
C ASP A 355 -30.97 14.94 4.78
N GLY A 356 -31.74 13.88 4.52
CA GLY A 356 -33.17 13.92 4.24
C GLY A 356 -34.11 13.73 5.43
N ASP A 357 -33.65 13.65 6.68
CA ASP A 357 -34.56 13.67 7.82
C ASP A 357 -33.92 14.22 9.11
N PRO A 358 -34.18 15.47 9.47
CA PRO A 358 -33.79 16.02 10.77
C PRO A 358 -34.72 15.61 11.92
N GLU A 359 -35.72 14.72 11.70
CA GLU A 359 -36.74 14.37 12.70
C GLU A 359 -36.95 12.86 12.91
N THR A 360 -35.88 12.02 12.89
CA THR A 360 -36.01 10.67 13.48
C THR A 360 -34.84 10.33 14.40
#